data_4d095d8efecdc23952de5cccb17d3ba8
#
_entry.id   4d095d8efecdc23952de5cccb17d3ba8
#
_cell.length_a   1.000
_cell.length_b   1.000
_cell.length_c   1.000
_cell.angle_alpha   90.00
_cell.angle_beta   90.00
_cell.angle_gamma   90.00
#
_symmetry.space_group_name_H-M   'P 1'
#
loop_
_entity.id
_entity.type
_entity.pdbx_description
1 polymer ?
#
loop_
_entity_poly.entity_id
_entity_poly.type
_entity_poly.pdbx_seq_one_letter_code
_entity_poly.pdbx_strand_id
1 'polypeptide(L)'
;MTYAQYLRQLLAPLGIYQLNAPFQGGELEALGEAFDQVEWALEVLNREACLATAEDWGLEQVAALFRRRPPATTVRTMREALAALLRIGGDSFTLAAINDTISGCGVNARVEETDQAGTVEVSFPQVPGIPPNFEEIRVIIEDIIPAHLIIQYHYWYLTWQQLEQKFSCWQDIEDKNLTWYGLETYVEPEDET
;
A
#
# COMPACT_ATOMS: atom_id res chain seq x y z
N MET A 1 1.96 -35.13 1.95
CA MET A 1 1.61 -36.40 1.30
C MET A 1 1.15 -36.06 -0.09
N THR A 2 1.71 -36.67 -1.15
CA THR A 2 1.29 -36.39 -2.51
C THR A 2 -0.03 -37.10 -2.83
N TYR A 3 -0.82 -36.56 -3.77
CA TYR A 3 -2.05 -37.21 -4.21
C TYR A 3 -1.80 -38.61 -4.79
N ALA A 4 -0.67 -38.85 -5.45
CA ALA A 4 -0.29 -40.19 -5.90
C ALA A 4 -0.19 -41.19 -4.74
N GLN A 5 0.38 -40.78 -3.60
CA GLN A 5 0.44 -41.61 -2.38
C GLN A 5 -0.95 -41.81 -1.78
N TYR A 6 -1.74 -40.76 -1.74
CA TYR A 6 -3.13 -40.81 -1.24
C TYR A 6 -3.99 -41.78 -2.08
N LEU A 7 -3.92 -41.66 -3.40
CA LEU A 7 -4.66 -42.56 -4.31
C LEU A 7 -4.25 -44.00 -4.14
N ARG A 8 -2.95 -44.30 -3.95
CA ARG A 8 -2.47 -45.65 -3.66
C ARG A 8 -3.01 -46.18 -2.35
N GLN A 9 -3.01 -45.38 -1.29
CA GLN A 9 -3.58 -45.78 0.01
C GLN A 9 -5.10 -46.03 -0.09
N LEU A 10 -5.82 -45.21 -0.87
CA LEU A 10 -7.26 -45.38 -1.05
C LEU A 10 -7.61 -46.66 -1.83
N LEU A 11 -6.82 -47.02 -2.85
CA LEU A 11 -7.09 -48.20 -3.68
C LEU A 11 -6.50 -49.51 -3.13
N ALA A 12 -5.49 -49.44 -2.27
CA ALA A 12 -4.83 -50.62 -1.72
C ALA A 12 -5.77 -51.63 -1.03
N PRO A 13 -6.79 -51.22 -0.24
CA PRO A 13 -7.69 -52.14 0.43
C PRO A 13 -8.56 -52.98 -0.51
N LEU A 14 -8.76 -52.50 -1.75
CA LEU A 14 -9.61 -53.18 -2.74
C LEU A 14 -8.96 -54.47 -3.27
N GLY A 15 -7.63 -54.58 -3.25
CA GLY A 15 -6.88 -55.79 -3.63
C GLY A 15 -6.93 -56.19 -5.10
N ILE A 16 -7.59 -55.39 -5.94
CA ILE A 16 -7.80 -55.67 -7.39
C ILE A 16 -6.84 -54.94 -8.29
N TYR A 17 -6.12 -53.93 -7.78
CA TYR A 17 -5.22 -53.08 -8.54
C TYR A 17 -3.75 -53.45 -8.32
N GLN A 18 -2.97 -53.49 -9.40
CA GLN A 18 -1.51 -53.64 -9.32
C GLN A 18 -0.84 -52.24 -9.24
N LEU A 19 -0.96 -51.60 -8.08
CA LEU A 19 -0.62 -50.19 -7.86
C LEU A 19 0.81 -49.81 -8.23
N ASN A 20 1.74 -50.78 -8.31
CA ASN A 20 3.13 -50.58 -8.67
C ASN A 20 3.46 -51.08 -10.09
N ALA A 21 2.49 -51.60 -10.82
CA ALA A 21 2.71 -51.99 -12.22
C ALA A 21 2.94 -50.77 -13.10
N PRO A 22 3.74 -50.90 -14.18
CA PRO A 22 4.13 -49.76 -15.02
C PRO A 22 2.99 -48.91 -15.55
N PHE A 23 1.88 -49.54 -15.94
CA PHE A 23 0.71 -48.81 -16.46
C PHE A 23 -0.16 -48.21 -15.34
N GLN A 24 -0.61 -49.03 -14.39
CA GLN A 24 -1.47 -48.56 -13.30
C GLN A 24 -0.71 -47.62 -12.33
N GLY A 25 0.54 -47.95 -12.02
CA GLY A 25 1.39 -47.07 -11.22
C GLY A 25 1.69 -45.74 -11.90
N GLY A 26 1.95 -45.76 -13.24
CA GLY A 26 2.16 -44.55 -14.02
C GLY A 26 0.92 -43.67 -14.14
N GLU A 27 -0.27 -44.28 -14.28
CA GLU A 27 -1.55 -43.57 -14.28
C GLU A 27 -1.76 -42.86 -12.93
N LEU A 28 -1.52 -43.52 -11.81
CA LEU A 28 -1.65 -42.94 -10.47
C LEU A 28 -0.65 -41.83 -10.21
N GLU A 29 0.55 -41.93 -10.75
CA GLU A 29 1.55 -40.84 -10.69
C GLU A 29 1.05 -39.61 -11.47
N ALA A 30 0.63 -39.80 -12.73
CA ALA A 30 0.18 -38.71 -13.58
C ALA A 30 -1.08 -38.00 -13.01
N LEU A 31 -2.05 -38.80 -12.50
CA LEU A 31 -3.23 -38.25 -11.84
C LEU A 31 -2.87 -37.53 -10.53
N GLY A 32 -1.97 -38.11 -9.74
CA GLY A 32 -1.49 -37.52 -8.50
C GLY A 32 -0.81 -36.19 -8.75
N GLU A 33 0.05 -36.09 -9.74
CA GLU A 33 0.71 -34.84 -10.12
C GLU A 33 -0.29 -33.78 -10.58
N ALA A 34 -1.29 -34.18 -11.37
CA ALA A 34 -2.34 -33.26 -11.81
C ALA A 34 -3.17 -32.73 -10.61
N PHE A 35 -3.50 -33.57 -9.65
CA PHE A 35 -4.20 -33.14 -8.44
C PHE A 35 -3.34 -32.25 -7.53
N ASP A 36 -2.06 -32.57 -7.37
CA ASP A 36 -1.11 -31.73 -6.61
C ASP A 36 -1.02 -30.30 -7.24
N GLN A 37 -1.03 -30.20 -8.57
CA GLN A 37 -1.07 -28.92 -9.29
C GLN A 37 -2.39 -28.16 -9.04
N VAL A 38 -3.53 -28.86 -9.06
CA VAL A 38 -4.83 -28.23 -8.76
C VAL A 38 -4.90 -27.73 -7.31
N GLU A 39 -4.43 -28.51 -6.37
CA GLU A 39 -4.38 -28.10 -4.95
C GLU A 39 -3.51 -26.86 -4.78
N TRP A 40 -2.32 -26.86 -5.36
CA TRP A 40 -1.44 -25.69 -5.35
C TRP A 40 -2.12 -24.45 -5.96
N ALA A 41 -2.80 -24.61 -7.10
CA ALA A 41 -3.52 -23.51 -7.72
C ALA A 41 -4.66 -22.98 -6.86
N LEU A 42 -5.37 -23.85 -6.13
CA LEU A 42 -6.41 -23.46 -5.17
C LEU A 42 -5.83 -22.73 -3.95
N GLU A 43 -4.68 -23.18 -3.43
CA GLU A 43 -3.99 -22.48 -2.35
C GLU A 43 -3.57 -21.05 -2.77
N VAL A 44 -2.99 -20.92 -3.98
CA VAL A 44 -2.65 -19.61 -4.55
C VAL A 44 -3.91 -18.75 -4.69
N LEU A 45 -4.99 -19.31 -5.24
CA LEU A 45 -6.25 -18.59 -5.40
C LEU A 45 -6.80 -18.12 -4.05
N ASN A 46 -6.83 -18.98 -3.04
CA ASN A 46 -7.30 -18.63 -1.70
C ASN A 46 -6.45 -17.51 -1.06
N ARG A 47 -5.14 -17.55 -1.25
CA ARG A 47 -4.24 -16.51 -0.76
C ARG A 47 -4.51 -15.19 -1.46
N GLU A 48 -4.60 -15.20 -2.78
CA GLU A 48 -4.75 -13.98 -3.60
C GLU A 48 -6.17 -13.40 -3.59
N ALA A 49 -7.19 -14.21 -3.31
CA ALA A 49 -8.59 -13.75 -3.24
C ALA A 49 -8.89 -12.88 -2.01
N CYS A 50 -8.04 -12.90 -0.99
CA CYS A 50 -8.21 -12.12 0.22
C CYS A 50 -7.16 -11.02 0.32
N LEU A 51 -7.57 -9.76 0.43
CA LEU A 51 -6.65 -8.62 0.54
C LEU A 51 -5.64 -8.77 1.68
N ALA A 52 -6.04 -9.38 2.79
CA ALA A 52 -5.16 -9.58 3.94
C ALA A 52 -4.00 -10.54 3.67
N THR A 53 -4.15 -11.46 2.73
CA THR A 53 -3.16 -12.50 2.41
C THR A 53 -2.57 -12.36 1.01
N ALA A 54 -3.19 -11.59 0.11
CA ALA A 54 -2.74 -11.40 -1.26
C ALA A 54 -1.32 -10.81 -1.33
N GLU A 55 -0.48 -11.35 -2.21
CA GLU A 55 0.93 -10.99 -2.35
C GLU A 55 1.31 -10.54 -3.76
N ASP A 56 0.53 -10.92 -4.75
CA ASP A 56 0.84 -10.73 -6.16
C ASP A 56 -0.39 -10.20 -6.93
N TRP A 57 -0.92 -10.99 -7.85
CA TRP A 57 -1.99 -10.56 -8.76
C TRP A 57 -3.29 -10.16 -8.03
N GLY A 58 -3.55 -10.70 -6.85
CA GLY A 58 -4.69 -10.30 -6.03
C GLY A 58 -4.65 -8.83 -5.63
N LEU A 59 -3.47 -8.34 -5.22
CA LEU A 59 -3.26 -6.92 -4.92
C LEU A 59 -3.41 -6.05 -6.17
N GLU A 60 -2.90 -6.50 -7.31
CA GLU A 60 -3.03 -5.77 -8.58
C GLU A 60 -4.49 -5.63 -9.02
N GLN A 61 -5.30 -6.69 -8.84
CA GLN A 61 -6.74 -6.64 -9.15
C GLN A 61 -7.47 -5.63 -8.26
N VAL A 62 -7.16 -5.62 -6.96
CA VAL A 62 -7.77 -4.63 -6.05
C VAL A 62 -7.27 -3.23 -6.36
N ALA A 63 -5.97 -3.04 -6.64
CA ALA A 63 -5.42 -1.75 -7.01
C ALA A 63 -6.03 -1.18 -8.30
N ALA A 64 -6.40 -2.04 -9.25
CA ALA A 64 -7.04 -1.65 -10.50
C ALA A 64 -8.46 -1.07 -10.33
N LEU A 65 -9.09 -1.23 -9.16
CA LEU A 65 -10.38 -0.60 -8.85
C LEU A 65 -10.24 0.90 -8.59
N PHE A 66 -9.04 1.36 -8.27
CA PHE A 66 -8.78 2.76 -7.96
C PHE A 66 -8.21 3.50 -9.17
N ARG A 67 -8.50 4.79 -9.26
CA ARG A 67 -8.02 5.66 -10.33
C ARG A 67 -6.50 5.71 -10.42
N ARG A 68 -5.83 5.60 -9.28
CA ARG A 68 -4.38 5.50 -9.17
C ARG A 68 -3.97 4.45 -8.13
N ARG A 69 -2.86 3.78 -8.43
CA ARG A 69 -2.22 2.85 -7.50
C ARG A 69 -1.58 3.64 -6.35
N PRO A 70 -1.78 3.25 -5.08
CA PRO A 70 -1.09 3.85 -3.94
C PRO A 70 0.44 3.77 -4.10
N PRO A 71 1.20 4.78 -3.65
CA PRO A 71 2.66 4.80 -3.74
C PRO A 71 3.31 3.92 -2.66
N ALA A 72 2.95 2.64 -2.65
CA ALA A 72 3.47 1.67 -1.69
C ALA A 72 4.64 0.89 -2.29
N THR A 73 5.73 0.75 -1.55
CA THR A 73 6.95 0.07 -1.98
C THR A 73 7.03 -1.39 -1.56
N THR A 74 6.22 -1.80 -0.59
CA THR A 74 6.20 -3.18 -0.08
C THR A 74 4.79 -3.78 -0.16
N VAL A 75 4.70 -5.11 -0.18
CA VAL A 75 3.42 -5.85 -0.15
C VAL A 75 2.59 -5.45 1.07
N ARG A 76 3.23 -5.29 2.22
CA ARG A 76 2.56 -4.90 3.47
C ARG A 76 1.96 -3.51 3.37
N THR A 77 2.74 -2.51 2.96
CA THR A 77 2.26 -1.13 2.81
C THR A 77 1.18 -1.02 1.74
N MET A 78 1.26 -1.83 0.67
CA MET A 78 0.22 -1.92 -0.35
C MET A 78 -1.10 -2.47 0.21
N ARG A 79 -1.06 -3.54 1.01
CA ARG A 79 -2.26 -4.07 1.67
C ARG A 79 -2.92 -3.05 2.59
N GLU A 80 -2.10 -2.36 3.41
CA GLU A 80 -2.56 -1.34 4.34
C GLU A 80 -3.22 -0.17 3.60
N ALA A 81 -2.60 0.31 2.52
CA ALA A 81 -3.13 1.40 1.70
C ALA A 81 -4.44 1.01 1.00
N LEU A 82 -4.50 -0.16 0.36
CA LEU A 82 -5.72 -0.64 -0.29
C LEU A 82 -6.84 -0.89 0.71
N ALA A 83 -6.52 -1.42 1.90
CA ALA A 83 -7.50 -1.61 2.97
C ALA A 83 -8.03 -0.27 3.49
N ALA A 84 -7.18 0.76 3.59
CA ALA A 84 -7.58 2.11 3.97
C ALA A 84 -8.55 2.72 2.94
N LEU A 85 -8.21 2.64 1.65
CA LEU A 85 -9.07 3.13 0.56
C LEU A 85 -10.43 2.41 0.52
N LEU A 86 -10.47 1.10 0.75
CA LEU A 86 -11.72 0.32 0.76
C LEU A 86 -12.62 0.60 1.98
N ARG A 87 -12.08 1.20 3.06
CA ARG A 87 -12.88 1.60 4.22
C ARG A 87 -13.73 2.84 3.98
N ILE A 88 -13.42 3.62 2.97
CA ILE A 88 -14.22 4.79 2.61
C ILE A 88 -15.55 4.30 2.05
N GLY A 89 -16.57 4.32 2.88
CA GLY A 89 -17.95 4.06 2.48
C GLY A 89 -18.79 5.31 2.65
N GLY A 90 -19.97 5.37 2.01
CA GLY A 90 -20.84 6.53 2.02
C GLY A 90 -21.24 7.05 3.40
N ASP A 91 -21.06 6.27 4.46
CA ASP A 91 -21.43 6.63 5.85
C ASP A 91 -20.21 7.08 6.69
N SER A 92 -19.00 7.16 6.12
CA SER A 92 -17.74 7.33 6.87
C SER A 92 -16.97 8.61 6.51
N PHE A 93 -17.62 9.63 5.95
CA PHE A 93 -16.95 10.90 5.62
C PHE A 93 -16.80 11.83 6.83
N THR A 94 -16.25 11.29 7.92
CA THR A 94 -15.81 12.13 9.03
C THR A 94 -14.37 12.60 8.78
N LEU A 95 -14.01 13.76 9.33
CA LEU A 95 -12.65 14.30 9.23
C LEU A 95 -11.59 13.29 9.73
N ALA A 96 -11.91 12.57 10.80
CA ALA A 96 -11.03 11.52 11.32
C ALA A 96 -10.85 10.39 10.32
N ALA A 97 -11.93 9.87 9.71
CA ALA A 97 -11.85 8.78 8.73
C ALA A 97 -11.08 9.19 7.46
N ILE A 98 -11.24 10.44 7.01
CA ILE A 98 -10.49 10.99 5.88
C ILE A 98 -9.00 11.02 6.22
N ASN A 99 -8.62 11.56 7.38
CA ASN A 99 -7.22 11.62 7.81
C ASN A 99 -6.60 10.23 8.01
N ASP A 100 -7.33 9.30 8.60
CA ASP A 100 -6.89 7.91 8.78
C ASP A 100 -6.65 7.22 7.43
N THR A 101 -7.51 7.50 6.45
CA THR A 101 -7.37 6.92 5.10
C THR A 101 -6.18 7.51 4.36
N ILE A 102 -5.98 8.82 4.40
CA ILE A 102 -4.83 9.51 3.80
C ILE A 102 -3.53 8.96 4.39
N SER A 103 -3.47 8.85 5.71
CA SER A 103 -2.30 8.25 6.41
C SER A 103 -2.10 6.78 6.04
N GLY A 104 -3.19 6.01 5.94
CA GLY A 104 -3.15 4.60 5.52
C GLY A 104 -2.66 4.41 4.08
N CYS A 105 -2.85 5.40 3.21
CA CYS A 105 -2.27 5.42 1.86
C CYS A 105 -0.79 5.78 1.83
N GLY A 106 -0.16 6.03 2.98
CA GLY A 106 1.24 6.43 3.08
C GLY A 106 1.48 7.91 2.72
N VAL A 107 0.42 8.72 2.69
CA VAL A 107 0.49 10.16 2.44
C VAL A 107 0.54 10.91 3.76
N ASN A 108 1.63 11.62 4.01
CA ASN A 108 1.80 12.47 5.20
C ASN A 108 1.10 13.83 5.00
N ALA A 109 -0.21 13.80 4.89
CA ALA A 109 -1.05 14.99 4.79
C ALA A 109 -2.10 15.00 5.90
N ARG A 110 -2.56 16.19 6.25
CA ARG A 110 -3.60 16.41 7.24
C ARG A 110 -4.68 17.32 6.65
N VAL A 111 -5.92 16.88 6.78
CA VAL A 111 -7.10 17.63 6.35
C VAL A 111 -7.76 18.25 7.57
N GLU A 112 -8.09 19.52 7.47
CA GLU A 112 -8.78 20.28 8.50
C GLU A 112 -9.97 21.05 7.88
N GLU A 113 -11.02 21.27 8.66
CA GLU A 113 -12.13 22.12 8.25
C GLU A 113 -11.71 23.59 8.38
N THR A 114 -12.14 24.38 7.40
CA THR A 114 -11.95 25.84 7.44
C THR A 114 -13.20 26.55 7.91
N ASP A 115 -13.08 27.82 8.32
CA ASP A 115 -14.24 28.67 8.66
C ASP A 115 -15.16 28.91 7.44
N GLN A 116 -14.70 28.60 6.25
CA GLN A 116 -15.47 28.74 5.01
C GLN A 116 -16.25 27.45 4.73
N ALA A 117 -17.58 27.53 4.75
CA ALA A 117 -18.45 26.38 4.50
C ALA A 117 -18.14 25.72 3.15
N GLY A 118 -18.02 24.39 3.16
CA GLY A 118 -17.72 23.59 1.96
C GLY A 118 -16.25 23.62 1.52
N THR A 119 -15.35 24.15 2.36
CA THR A 119 -13.90 24.21 2.07
C THR A 119 -13.13 23.45 3.12
N VAL A 120 -12.16 22.66 2.70
CA VAL A 120 -11.21 21.96 3.56
C VAL A 120 -9.79 22.37 3.21
N GLU A 121 -8.94 22.45 4.22
CA GLU A 121 -7.51 22.73 4.07
C GLU A 121 -6.72 21.45 4.20
N VAL A 122 -5.78 21.23 3.27
CA VAL A 122 -4.85 20.11 3.29
C VAL A 122 -3.44 20.65 3.52
N SER A 123 -2.84 20.25 4.61
CA SER A 123 -1.47 20.63 4.99
C SER A 123 -0.55 19.42 5.01
N PHE A 124 0.76 19.66 4.91
CA PHE A 124 1.82 18.64 4.93
C PHE A 124 2.77 18.92 6.10
N PRO A 125 2.41 18.54 7.35
CA PRO A 125 3.13 18.97 8.54
C PRO A 125 4.61 18.56 8.59
N GLN A 126 4.97 17.44 7.95
CA GLN A 126 6.32 16.87 8.01
C GLN A 126 7.19 17.28 6.81
N VAL A 127 6.60 17.87 5.76
CA VAL A 127 7.32 18.22 4.54
C VAL A 127 7.20 19.72 4.30
N PRO A 128 8.28 20.49 4.48
CA PRO A 128 8.27 21.90 4.15
C PRO A 128 8.23 22.09 2.63
N GLY A 129 7.46 23.06 2.17
CA GLY A 129 7.24 23.33 0.74
C GLY A 129 6.29 22.33 0.08
N ILE A 130 6.46 22.16 -1.22
CA ILE A 130 5.65 21.25 -2.02
C ILE A 130 6.23 19.83 -1.90
N PRO A 131 5.43 18.83 -1.45
CA PRO A 131 5.90 17.45 -1.34
C PRO A 131 6.44 16.91 -2.67
N PRO A 132 7.47 16.04 -2.64
CA PRO A 132 7.86 15.29 -3.83
C PRO A 132 6.66 14.48 -4.34
N ASN A 133 6.50 14.36 -5.66
CA ASN A 133 5.38 13.67 -6.31
C ASN A 133 3.99 14.24 -5.96
N PHE A 134 3.90 15.56 -5.70
CA PHE A 134 2.66 16.23 -5.28
C PHE A 134 1.47 15.92 -6.21
N GLU A 135 1.68 15.84 -7.53
CA GLU A 135 0.59 15.52 -8.48
C GLU A 135 -0.02 14.13 -8.23
N GLU A 136 0.78 13.16 -7.81
CA GLU A 136 0.28 11.83 -7.46
C GLU A 136 -0.46 11.84 -6.13
N ILE A 137 0.10 12.53 -5.14
CA ILE A 137 -0.50 12.73 -3.82
C ILE A 137 -1.84 13.47 -3.96
N ARG A 138 -1.90 14.51 -4.79
CA ARG A 138 -3.11 15.28 -5.04
C ARG A 138 -4.24 14.41 -5.56
N VAL A 139 -3.98 13.54 -6.53
CA VAL A 139 -5.01 12.65 -7.06
C VAL A 139 -5.56 11.69 -6.00
N ILE A 140 -4.69 11.16 -5.13
CA ILE A 140 -5.12 10.30 -4.02
C ILE A 140 -6.01 11.08 -3.05
N ILE A 141 -5.61 12.28 -2.69
CA ILE A 141 -6.39 13.16 -1.79
C ILE A 141 -7.75 13.52 -2.42
N GLU A 142 -7.77 13.89 -3.71
CA GLU A 142 -8.99 14.21 -4.45
C GLU A 142 -9.94 13.02 -4.58
N ASP A 143 -9.42 11.80 -4.64
CA ASP A 143 -10.23 10.57 -4.68
C ASP A 143 -10.82 10.21 -3.29
N ILE A 144 -10.19 10.68 -2.21
CA ILE A 144 -10.63 10.43 -0.81
C ILE A 144 -11.63 11.49 -0.35
N ILE A 145 -11.38 12.76 -0.65
CA ILE A 145 -12.21 13.87 -0.20
C ILE A 145 -13.51 13.94 -1.04
N PRO A 146 -14.69 14.12 -0.38
CA PRO A 146 -15.94 14.23 -1.11
C PRO A 146 -15.92 15.33 -2.17
N ALA A 147 -16.39 15.01 -3.38
CA ALA A 147 -16.31 15.86 -4.57
C ALA A 147 -17.04 17.22 -4.45
N HIS A 148 -17.91 17.41 -3.45
CA HIS A 148 -18.59 18.68 -3.20
C HIS A 148 -17.77 19.67 -2.37
N LEU A 149 -16.62 19.24 -1.81
CA LEU A 149 -15.75 20.10 -1.02
C LEU A 149 -14.68 20.74 -1.88
N ILE A 150 -14.37 21.98 -1.60
CA ILE A 150 -13.27 22.73 -2.21
C ILE A 150 -12.01 22.44 -1.41
N ILE A 151 -10.95 21.96 -2.07
CA ILE A 151 -9.70 21.63 -1.43
C ILE A 151 -8.74 22.82 -1.59
N GLN A 152 -8.21 23.31 -0.48
CA GLN A 152 -7.14 24.30 -0.45
C GLN A 152 -5.87 23.64 0.10
N TYR A 153 -4.78 23.72 -0.66
CA TYR A 153 -3.50 23.17 -0.22
C TYR A 153 -2.69 24.25 0.46
N HIS A 154 -2.28 23.97 1.70
CA HIS A 154 -1.43 24.84 2.48
C HIS A 154 -0.02 24.26 2.60
N TYR A 155 0.96 25.04 2.13
CA TYR A 155 2.38 24.69 2.25
C TYR A 155 3.04 25.58 3.27
N TRP A 156 3.84 24.99 4.14
CA TRP A 156 4.62 25.73 5.12
C TRP A 156 6.10 25.75 4.72
N TYR A 157 6.79 26.79 5.09
CA TYR A 157 8.20 26.96 4.84
C TYR A 157 8.89 27.29 6.15
N LEU A 158 10.20 26.95 6.27
CA LEU A 158 10.97 27.26 7.45
C LEU A 158 11.03 28.78 7.68
N THR A 159 10.72 29.17 8.92
CA THR A 159 10.90 30.54 9.38
C THR A 159 12.37 30.79 9.77
N TRP A 160 12.78 32.04 9.78
CA TRP A 160 14.12 32.41 10.24
C TRP A 160 14.42 31.90 11.65
N GLN A 161 13.47 31.97 12.55
CA GLN A 161 13.61 31.45 13.92
C GLN A 161 13.88 29.93 13.94
N GLN A 162 13.26 29.17 13.05
CA GLN A 162 13.52 27.73 12.93
C GLN A 162 14.88 27.44 12.30
N LEU A 163 15.33 28.30 11.34
CA LEU A 163 16.67 28.21 10.77
C LEU A 163 17.75 28.50 11.80
N GLU A 164 17.58 29.53 12.65
CA GLU A 164 18.50 29.86 13.73
C GLU A 164 18.62 28.74 14.79
N GLN A 165 17.58 27.91 14.93
CA GLN A 165 17.64 26.73 15.80
C GLN A 165 18.45 25.59 15.18
N LYS A 166 18.48 25.49 13.86
CA LYS A 166 19.15 24.42 13.11
C LYS A 166 20.59 24.74 12.75
N PHE A 167 20.92 26.01 12.55
CA PHE A 167 22.24 26.48 12.13
C PHE A 167 22.79 27.48 13.15
N SER A 168 23.99 27.22 13.67
CA SER A 168 24.62 28.08 14.65
C SER A 168 25.19 29.37 14.06
N CYS A 169 25.60 29.35 12.81
CA CYS A 169 26.15 30.50 12.09
C CYS A 169 25.91 30.42 10.58
N TRP A 170 26.11 31.53 9.88
CA TRP A 170 25.97 31.60 8.42
C TRP A 170 26.90 30.66 7.67
N GLN A 171 28.08 30.40 8.20
CA GLN A 171 29.05 29.49 7.59
C GLN A 171 28.48 28.08 7.47
N ASP A 172 27.72 27.62 8.46
CA ASP A 172 27.09 26.30 8.47
C ASP A 172 26.08 26.19 7.31
N ILE A 173 25.41 27.28 6.95
CA ILE A 173 24.47 27.34 5.82
C ILE A 173 25.22 27.36 4.48
N GLU A 174 26.31 28.18 4.38
CA GLU A 174 27.13 28.27 3.18
C GLU A 174 27.82 26.96 2.86
N ASP A 175 28.32 26.25 3.86
CA ASP A 175 28.98 24.95 3.70
C ASP A 175 28.05 23.86 3.14
N LYS A 176 26.73 23.99 3.34
CA LYS A 176 25.73 23.11 2.76
C LYS A 176 25.41 23.43 1.29
N ASN A 177 25.87 24.58 0.79
CA ASN A 177 25.68 25.03 -0.60
C ASN A 177 24.23 24.93 -1.09
N LEU A 178 23.27 25.29 -0.23
CA LEU A 178 21.84 25.23 -0.51
C LEU A 178 21.39 26.42 -1.38
N THR A 179 20.40 26.18 -2.24
CA THR A 179 19.65 27.27 -2.87
C THR A 179 18.70 27.92 -1.85
N TRP A 180 18.16 29.09 -2.11
CA TRP A 180 17.14 29.71 -1.25
C TRP A 180 15.93 28.78 -1.02
N TYR A 181 15.45 28.14 -2.08
CA TYR A 181 14.40 27.14 -1.96
C TYR A 181 14.82 25.94 -1.12
N GLY A 182 16.04 25.46 -1.31
CA GLY A 182 16.60 24.37 -0.48
C GLY A 182 16.75 24.76 0.99
N LEU A 183 16.96 26.04 1.30
CA LEU A 183 17.01 26.53 2.67
C LEU A 183 15.62 26.63 3.31
N GLU A 184 14.64 27.15 2.57
CA GLU A 184 13.24 27.25 3.01
C GLU A 184 12.58 25.87 3.23
N THR A 185 13.07 24.84 2.54
CA THR A 185 12.56 23.46 2.59
C THR A 185 13.54 22.51 3.27
N TYR A 186 14.52 23.00 4.02
CA TYR A 186 15.55 22.17 4.61
C TYR A 186 14.99 21.24 5.71
N VAL A 187 15.21 19.95 5.53
CA VAL A 187 14.98 18.92 6.55
C VAL A 187 16.32 18.28 6.87
N GLU A 188 16.61 18.15 8.15
CA GLU A 188 17.81 17.41 8.56
C GLU A 188 17.69 15.97 8.07
N PRO A 189 18.72 15.42 7.41
CA PRO A 189 18.72 14.00 7.10
C PRO A 189 18.62 13.22 8.42
N GLU A 190 17.65 12.30 8.51
CA GLU A 190 17.59 11.37 9.63
C GLU A 190 18.90 10.56 9.61
N ASP A 191 19.65 10.61 10.71
CA ASP A 191 20.82 9.76 10.89
C ASP A 191 20.36 8.30 10.81
N GLU A 192 20.73 7.62 9.71
CA GLU A 192 20.56 6.17 9.58
C GLU A 192 21.35 5.48 10.72
N THR A 193 20.66 5.19 11.81
CA THR A 193 21.17 4.34 12.89
C THR A 193 20.76 2.89 12.70
#